data_426c76bb6c4dc57d3b592eeea316154d
#
_entry.id   426c76bb6c4dc57d3b592eeea316154d
#
_cell.length_a   1.000
_cell.length_b   1.000
_cell.length_c   1.000
_cell.angle_alpha   90.00
_cell.angle_beta   90.00
_cell.angle_gamma   90.00
#
_symmetry.space_group_name_H-M   'P 1'
#
loop_
_entity.id
_entity.type
_entity.pdbx_description
1 polymer ?
#
loop_
_entity_poly.entity_id
_entity_poly.type
_entity_poly.pdbx_seq_one_letter_code
_entity_poly.pdbx_strand_id
1 'polypeptide(L)'
;IYRFPVTKNVAEFVGEGTFFNGIIIKINDKQITVELNDGTNLVVNLISGFDISVGQSVGLGFRPQDAKIVVDSISDLENVLYGTISQKMYFGGIVRYKVDINSKMLVQVEEFSPIGDGSNNEKDKISVSIPSDRLMLFPLGE
;
A
#
# COMPACT_ATOMS: atom_id res chain seq x y z
N ILE A 1 -10.21 13.62 5.50
CA ILE A 1 -11.29 12.64 5.44
C ILE A 1 -11.29 12.00 4.07
N TYR A 2 -11.15 10.71 4.07
CA TYR A 2 -11.22 9.98 2.81
C TYR A 2 -12.67 9.69 2.47
N ARG A 3 -12.93 9.74 1.19
CA ARG A 3 -14.22 9.31 0.66
C ARG A 3 -13.92 8.31 -0.44
N PHE A 4 -14.88 7.48 -0.75
CA PHE A 4 -14.74 6.63 -1.92
C PHE A 4 -14.65 7.53 -3.14
N PRO A 5 -13.56 7.46 -3.89
CA PRO A 5 -13.51 8.19 -5.14
C PRO A 5 -14.45 7.57 -6.15
N VAL A 6 -14.97 8.40 -7.04
CA VAL A 6 -15.68 7.88 -8.20
C VAL A 6 -14.67 7.20 -9.12
N THR A 7 -15.16 6.45 -10.10
CA THR A 7 -14.32 5.67 -11.00
C THR A 7 -13.19 6.49 -11.61
N LYS A 8 -13.46 7.73 -11.96
CA LYS A 8 -12.46 8.62 -12.54
C LYS A 8 -11.28 8.82 -11.58
N ASN A 9 -11.56 9.05 -10.31
CA ASN A 9 -10.51 9.26 -9.32
C ASN A 9 -9.70 8.00 -9.07
N VAL A 10 -10.34 6.84 -9.16
CA VAL A 10 -9.63 5.57 -9.04
C VAL A 10 -8.63 5.42 -10.19
N ALA A 11 -9.06 5.73 -11.41
CA ALA A 11 -8.18 5.63 -12.58
C ALA A 11 -6.97 6.57 -12.44
N GLU A 12 -7.19 7.78 -11.95
CA GLU A 12 -6.09 8.72 -11.74
C GLU A 12 -5.14 8.22 -10.66
N PHE A 13 -5.70 7.66 -9.58
CA PHE A 13 -4.88 7.14 -8.50
C PHE A 13 -4.00 5.98 -8.98
N VAL A 14 -4.55 5.07 -9.76
CA VAL A 14 -3.80 3.90 -10.25
C VAL A 14 -2.58 4.33 -11.05
N GLY A 15 -2.64 5.46 -11.73
CA GLY A 15 -1.48 5.97 -12.47
C GLY A 15 -0.37 6.49 -11.57
N GLU A 16 -0.68 6.83 -10.32
CA GLU A 16 0.30 7.47 -9.42
C GLU A 16 0.71 6.59 -8.26
N GLY A 17 -0.12 5.64 -7.86
CA GLY A 17 0.12 4.85 -6.67
C GLY A 17 0.03 3.37 -6.91
N THR A 18 0.09 2.62 -5.82
CA THR A 18 -0.07 1.18 -5.85
C THR A 18 -1.52 0.83 -5.57
N PHE A 19 -2.06 -0.11 -6.33
CA PHE A 19 -3.46 -0.48 -6.24
C PHE A 19 -3.60 -1.99 -6.17
N PHE A 20 -4.40 -2.48 -5.23
CA PHE A 20 -4.68 -3.90 -5.04
C PHE A 20 -6.17 -4.16 -5.07
N ASN A 21 -6.53 -5.36 -5.51
CA ASN A 21 -7.89 -5.86 -5.38
C ASN A 21 -7.95 -6.83 -4.21
N GLY A 22 -9.04 -6.79 -3.46
CA GLY A 22 -9.20 -7.69 -2.35
C GLY A 22 -10.65 -7.86 -1.93
N ILE A 23 -10.86 -8.65 -0.88
CA ILE A 23 -12.18 -8.94 -0.36
C ILE A 23 -12.16 -8.62 1.14
N ILE A 24 -13.19 -7.93 1.61
CA ILE A 24 -13.34 -7.66 3.03
C ILE A 24 -13.65 -8.94 3.74
N ILE A 25 -12.81 -9.32 4.72
CA ILE A 25 -13.03 -10.54 5.48
C ILE A 25 -13.40 -10.28 6.93
N LYS A 26 -13.18 -9.07 7.44
CA LYS A 26 -13.49 -8.75 8.82
C LYS A 26 -13.73 -7.26 8.96
N ILE A 27 -14.74 -6.91 9.76
CA ILE A 27 -15.04 -5.52 10.07
C ILE A 27 -15.13 -5.39 11.58
N ASN A 28 -14.28 -4.52 12.13
CA ASN A 28 -14.32 -4.13 13.54
C ASN A 28 -14.83 -2.70 13.65
N ASP A 29 -14.97 -2.22 14.87
CA ASP A 29 -15.48 -0.87 15.10
C ASP A 29 -14.68 0.20 14.37
N LYS A 30 -13.38 0.02 14.26
CA LYS A 30 -12.48 1.04 13.71
C LYS A 30 -11.64 0.59 12.55
N GLN A 31 -11.67 -0.70 12.21
CA GLN A 31 -10.77 -1.23 11.18
C GLN A 31 -11.44 -2.29 10.35
N ILE A 32 -11.00 -2.37 9.10
CA ILE A 32 -11.44 -3.36 8.14
C ILE A 32 -10.23 -4.20 7.76
N THR A 33 -10.40 -5.51 7.72
CA THR A 33 -9.37 -6.40 7.21
C THR A 33 -9.74 -6.84 5.81
N VAL A 34 -8.81 -6.67 4.88
CA VAL A 34 -9.01 -7.03 3.48
C VAL A 34 -7.98 -8.08 3.11
N GLU A 35 -8.46 -9.16 2.50
CA GLU A 35 -7.59 -10.22 2.01
C GLU A 35 -7.32 -10.01 0.53
N LEU A 36 -6.05 -9.97 0.16
CA LEU A 36 -5.64 -9.85 -1.23
C LEU A 36 -5.65 -11.21 -1.92
N ASN A 37 -5.48 -11.21 -3.23
CA ASN A 37 -5.55 -12.44 -4.01
C ASN A 37 -4.51 -13.49 -3.62
N ASP A 38 -3.38 -13.07 -3.08
CA ASP A 38 -2.32 -13.99 -2.66
C ASP A 38 -2.45 -14.44 -1.21
N GLY A 39 -3.53 -14.06 -0.54
CA GLY A 39 -3.75 -14.42 0.86
C GLY A 39 -3.22 -13.41 1.85
N THR A 40 -2.54 -12.37 1.41
CA THR A 40 -2.05 -11.32 2.30
C THR A 40 -3.21 -10.52 2.87
N ASN A 41 -3.18 -10.26 4.18
CA ASN A 41 -4.20 -9.45 4.84
C ASN A 41 -3.68 -8.06 5.12
N LEU A 42 -4.45 -7.06 4.74
CA LEU A 42 -4.13 -5.67 5.06
C LEU A 42 -5.25 -5.08 5.90
N VAL A 43 -4.88 -4.19 6.81
CA VAL A 43 -5.82 -3.55 7.72
C VAL A 43 -5.94 -2.09 7.33
N VAL A 44 -7.17 -1.63 7.15
CA VAL A 44 -7.48 -0.27 6.76
C VAL A 44 -8.32 0.36 7.85
N ASN A 45 -8.05 1.60 8.20
CA ASN A 45 -8.88 2.31 9.16
C ASN A 45 -10.26 2.57 8.56
N LEU A 46 -11.27 2.27 9.34
CA LEU A 46 -12.65 2.47 8.92
C LEU A 46 -12.98 3.97 8.95
N ILE A 47 -13.53 4.44 7.86
CA ILE A 47 -13.97 5.82 7.73
C ILE A 47 -15.49 5.81 7.64
N SER A 48 -16.13 6.63 8.46
CA SER A 48 -17.59 6.66 8.51
C SER A 48 -18.18 7.11 7.17
N GLY A 49 -19.39 6.68 6.89
CA GLY A 49 -20.11 7.10 5.70
C GLY A 49 -20.11 6.13 4.55
N PHE A 50 -19.56 4.94 4.74
CA PHE A 50 -19.53 3.93 3.69
C PHE A 50 -20.35 2.72 4.09
N ASP A 51 -21.05 2.17 3.13
CA ASP A 51 -21.74 0.89 3.32
C ASP A 51 -20.79 -0.20 2.88
N ILE A 52 -20.30 -0.96 3.83
CA ILE A 52 -19.38 -2.06 3.56
C ILE A 52 -19.88 -3.33 4.22
N SER A 53 -19.51 -4.45 3.65
CA SER A 53 -19.93 -5.76 4.16
C SER A 53 -18.81 -6.77 3.99
N VAL A 54 -18.75 -7.72 4.91
CA VAL A 54 -17.86 -8.87 4.76
C VAL A 54 -18.24 -9.60 3.46
N GLY A 55 -17.24 -9.96 2.69
CA GLY A 55 -17.42 -10.59 1.39
C GLY A 55 -17.41 -9.63 0.21
N GLN A 56 -17.43 -8.33 0.48
CA GLN A 56 -17.45 -7.32 -0.57
C GLN A 56 -16.09 -7.21 -1.23
N SER A 57 -16.10 -7.13 -2.56
CA SER A 57 -14.87 -6.87 -3.33
C SER A 57 -14.56 -5.39 -3.31
N VAL A 58 -13.33 -5.06 -3.00
CA VAL A 58 -12.88 -3.67 -2.90
C VAL A 58 -11.50 -3.51 -3.50
N GLY A 59 -11.15 -2.27 -3.79
CA GLY A 59 -9.79 -1.91 -4.14
C GLY A 59 -9.13 -1.23 -2.96
N LEU A 60 -7.84 -1.43 -2.84
CA LEU A 60 -7.00 -0.74 -1.85
C LEU A 60 -5.88 -0.05 -2.57
N GLY A 61 -5.49 1.10 -2.09
CA GLY A 61 -4.37 1.80 -2.67
C GLY A 61 -3.62 2.65 -1.66
N PHE A 62 -2.39 3.00 -2.01
CA PHE A 62 -1.61 3.94 -1.23
C PHE A 62 -0.65 4.67 -2.16
N ARG A 63 -0.21 5.84 -1.73
CA ARG A 63 0.75 6.63 -2.48
C ARG A 63 2.16 6.21 -2.12
N PRO A 64 3.11 6.32 -3.03
CA PRO A 64 4.48 5.86 -2.76
C PRO A 64 5.10 6.49 -1.52
N GLN A 65 4.80 7.75 -1.22
CA GLN A 65 5.36 8.43 -0.07
C GLN A 65 4.74 7.99 1.26
N ASP A 66 3.62 7.28 1.22
CA ASP A 66 2.95 6.80 2.42
C ASP A 66 3.46 5.45 2.90
N ALA A 67 4.24 4.77 2.09
CA ALA A 67 4.85 3.50 2.44
C ALA A 67 6.28 3.72 2.89
N LYS A 68 6.78 2.82 3.75
CA LYS A 68 8.13 2.91 4.27
C LYS A 68 8.86 1.59 4.08
N ILE A 69 10.12 1.67 3.72
CA ILE A 69 10.98 0.49 3.66
C ILE A 69 11.56 0.27 5.05
N VAL A 70 11.45 -0.95 5.52
CA VAL A 70 11.97 -1.35 6.83
C VAL A 70 12.91 -2.51 6.61
N VAL A 71 14.13 -2.38 7.11
CA VAL A 71 15.15 -3.41 6.95
C VAL A 71 15.14 -4.36 8.13
N ASP A 72 14.87 -3.84 9.33
CA ASP A 72 14.86 -4.64 10.54
C ASP A 72 13.43 -5.03 10.91
N SER A 73 13.31 -6.17 11.58
CA SER A 73 12.04 -6.64 12.06
C SER A 73 11.60 -5.80 13.26
N ILE A 74 10.52 -5.04 13.09
CA ILE A 74 9.93 -4.25 14.17
C ILE A 74 8.50 -4.72 14.37
N SER A 75 8.15 -5.04 15.63
CA SER A 75 6.90 -5.70 15.93
C SER A 75 5.67 -4.81 15.84
N ASP A 76 5.84 -3.49 15.85
CA ASP A 76 4.71 -2.56 15.89
C ASP A 76 4.31 -2.01 14.53
N LEU A 77 4.86 -2.56 13.46
CA LEU A 77 4.56 -2.08 12.12
C LEU A 77 3.25 -2.64 11.61
N GLU A 78 2.52 -1.79 10.89
CA GLU A 78 1.27 -2.17 10.27
C GLU A 78 1.48 -2.54 8.82
N ASN A 79 0.69 -3.50 8.34
CA ASN A 79 0.60 -3.83 6.92
C ASN A 79 1.97 -4.03 6.29
N VAL A 80 2.64 -5.08 6.73
CA VAL A 80 4.00 -5.36 6.29
C VAL A 80 3.97 -6.32 5.11
N LEU A 81 4.62 -5.91 4.02
CA LEU A 81 4.78 -6.71 2.82
C LEU A 81 6.27 -7.00 2.64
N TYR A 82 6.58 -8.23 2.26
CA TYR A 82 7.97 -8.65 2.09
C TYR A 82 8.30 -8.74 0.62
N GLY A 83 9.44 -8.18 0.23
CA GLY A 83 9.80 -8.19 -1.16
C GLY A 83 11.26 -7.86 -1.42
N THR A 84 11.56 -7.67 -2.69
CA THR A 84 12.90 -7.40 -3.17
C THR A 84 12.87 -6.13 -4.00
N ILE A 85 13.83 -5.23 -3.76
CA ILE A 85 13.95 -4.01 -4.56
C ILE A 85 14.36 -4.38 -5.97
N SER A 86 13.52 -4.09 -6.93
CA SER A 86 13.82 -4.38 -8.34
C SER A 86 14.39 -3.19 -9.07
N GLN A 87 14.10 -1.98 -8.61
CA GLN A 87 14.58 -0.77 -9.26
C GLN A 87 14.69 0.37 -8.26
N LYS A 88 15.69 1.21 -8.44
CA LYS A 88 15.93 2.38 -7.62
C LYS A 88 16.18 3.57 -8.53
N MET A 89 15.45 4.65 -8.32
CA MET A 89 15.55 5.84 -9.17
C MET A 89 15.70 7.08 -8.31
N TYR A 90 16.43 8.04 -8.81
CA TYR A 90 16.70 9.29 -8.12
C TYR A 90 15.96 10.45 -8.78
N PHE A 91 15.26 11.22 -7.97
CA PHE A 91 14.55 12.42 -8.42
C PHE A 91 14.89 13.56 -7.47
N GLY A 92 16.10 14.13 -7.61
CA GLY A 92 16.54 15.18 -6.71
C GLY A 92 16.65 14.66 -5.29
N GLY A 93 15.90 15.22 -4.35
CA GLY A 93 15.93 14.79 -2.95
C GLY A 93 15.06 13.58 -2.65
N ILE A 94 14.50 12.95 -3.67
CA ILE A 94 13.60 11.83 -3.49
C ILE A 94 14.19 10.60 -4.17
N VAL A 95 14.13 9.47 -3.48
CA VAL A 95 14.50 8.17 -4.06
C VAL A 95 13.23 7.35 -4.19
N ARG A 96 12.96 6.85 -5.38
CA ARG A 96 11.80 5.99 -5.63
C ARG A 96 12.28 4.57 -5.86
N TYR A 97 11.65 3.66 -5.14
CA TYR A 97 11.95 2.23 -5.26
C TYR A 97 10.76 1.51 -5.88
N LYS A 98 11.05 0.55 -6.73
CA LYS A 98 10.08 -0.44 -7.13
C LYS A 98 10.41 -1.73 -6.40
N VAL A 99 9.44 -2.25 -5.67
CA VAL A 99 9.61 -3.43 -4.83
C VAL A 99 8.71 -4.54 -5.37
N ASP A 100 9.32 -5.67 -5.63
CA ASP A 100 8.62 -6.83 -6.15
C ASP A 100 8.18 -7.70 -4.97
N ILE A 101 6.86 -7.79 -4.78
CA ILE A 101 6.27 -8.55 -3.68
C ILE A 101 5.86 -9.92 -4.22
N ASN A 102 6.56 -10.96 -3.80
CA ASN A 102 6.22 -12.35 -4.16
C ASN A 102 6.10 -12.61 -5.66
N SER A 103 6.82 -11.85 -6.46
CA SER A 103 6.82 -11.97 -7.92
C SER A 103 5.45 -11.74 -8.57
N LYS A 104 4.48 -11.23 -7.81
CA LYS A 104 3.12 -11.01 -8.31
C LYS A 104 2.64 -9.59 -8.22
N MET A 105 3.23 -8.80 -7.36
CA MET A 105 2.81 -7.42 -7.15
C MET A 105 4.01 -6.51 -7.19
N LEU A 106 3.86 -5.37 -7.83
CA LEU A 106 4.88 -4.35 -7.86
C LEU A 106 4.40 -3.16 -7.06
N VAL A 107 5.19 -2.78 -6.06
CA VAL A 107 4.86 -1.71 -5.15
C VAL A 107 5.88 -0.60 -5.33
N GLN A 108 5.44 0.64 -5.29
CA GLN A 108 6.34 1.79 -5.36
C GLN A 108 6.41 2.48 -4.01
N VAL A 109 7.63 2.82 -3.59
CA VAL A 109 7.89 3.51 -2.34
C VAL A 109 8.79 4.70 -2.62
N GLU A 110 8.46 5.84 -2.03
CA GLU A 110 9.31 7.03 -2.14
C GLU A 110 9.81 7.41 -0.78
N GLU A 111 11.10 7.72 -0.71
CA GLU A 111 11.75 8.21 0.50
C GLU A 111 12.42 9.53 0.23
N PHE A 112 12.32 10.42 1.21
CA PHE A 112 13.07 11.66 1.16
C PHE A 112 14.51 11.37 1.59
N SER A 113 15.46 11.73 0.76
CA SER A 113 16.87 11.46 1.04
C SER A 113 17.68 12.70 0.73
N PRO A 114 17.77 13.62 1.70
CA PRO A 114 18.50 14.88 1.45
C PRO A 114 20.01 14.70 1.33
N ILE A 115 20.56 13.57 1.80
CA ILE A 115 22.00 13.36 1.86
C ILE A 115 22.50 12.51 0.70
N GLY A 116 21.63 12.06 -0.19
CA GLY A 116 22.12 11.29 -1.31
C GLY A 116 21.22 10.14 -1.68
N ASP A 117 21.79 8.97 -1.86
CA ASP A 117 21.13 7.88 -2.54
C ASP A 117 20.31 6.95 -1.65
N GLY A 118 20.23 7.25 -0.35
CA GLY A 118 19.56 6.34 0.55
C GLY A 118 20.41 5.10 0.81
N SER A 119 19.94 4.28 1.76
CA SER A 119 20.71 3.13 2.22
C SER A 119 20.33 1.81 1.56
N ASN A 120 19.23 1.79 0.81
CA ASN A 120 18.73 0.55 0.22
C ASN A 120 19.15 0.46 -1.24
N ASN A 121 19.39 -0.75 -1.71
CA ASN A 121 19.91 -0.97 -3.06
C ASN A 121 19.08 -2.01 -3.80
N GLU A 122 19.24 -2.02 -5.12
CA GLU A 122 18.61 -3.04 -5.95
C GLU A 122 19.02 -4.43 -5.48
N LYS A 123 18.08 -5.36 -5.55
CA LYS A 123 18.21 -6.76 -5.12
C LYS A 123 18.19 -6.96 -3.61
N ASP A 124 18.12 -5.89 -2.83
CA ASP A 124 17.98 -6.03 -1.38
C ASP A 124 16.60 -6.61 -1.05
N LYS A 125 16.59 -7.52 -0.09
CA LYS A 125 15.34 -8.04 0.46
C LYS A 125 14.92 -7.15 1.61
N ILE A 126 13.71 -6.63 1.53
CA ILE A 126 13.23 -5.65 2.49
C ILE A 126 11.76 -5.90 2.81
N SER A 127 11.28 -5.16 3.76
CA SER A 127 9.85 -5.11 4.08
C SER A 127 9.33 -3.72 3.77
N VAL A 128 8.07 -3.65 3.36
CA VAL A 128 7.36 -2.39 3.14
C VAL A 128 6.22 -2.33 4.14
N SER A 129 6.13 -1.24 4.87
CA SER A 129 5.07 -1.03 5.85
C SER A 129 4.20 0.14 5.43
N ILE A 130 2.88 -0.04 5.48
CA ILE A 130 1.93 1.01 5.14
C ILE A 130 1.02 1.23 6.34
N PRO A 131 1.00 2.44 6.93
CA PRO A 131 0.08 2.70 8.03
C PRO A 131 -1.36 2.49 7.61
N SER A 132 -2.17 1.95 8.49
CA SER A 132 -3.56 1.64 8.17
C SER A 132 -4.39 2.89 7.88
N ASP A 133 -3.99 4.06 8.36
CA ASP A 133 -4.69 5.30 8.05
C ASP A 133 -4.24 5.91 6.72
N ARG A 134 -3.28 5.30 6.04
CA ARG A 134 -2.82 5.76 4.73
C ARG A 134 -3.28 4.87 3.59
N LEU A 135 -3.83 3.73 3.90
CA LEU A 135 -4.49 2.91 2.89
C LEU A 135 -5.84 3.51 2.57
N MET A 136 -6.15 3.56 1.28
CA MET A 136 -7.43 4.05 0.79
C MET A 136 -8.26 2.87 0.30
N LEU A 137 -9.56 2.90 0.62
CA LEU A 137 -10.49 1.87 0.22
C LEU A 137 -11.36 2.40 -0.92
N PHE A 138 -11.46 1.63 -1.98
CA PHE A 138 -12.25 2.01 -3.15
C PHE A 138 -13.33 0.97 -3.40
N PRO A 139 -14.58 1.39 -3.63
CA PRO A 139 -15.58 0.45 -4.08
C PRO A 139 -15.22 0.02 -5.51
N LEU A 140 -15.30 -1.27 -5.75
CA LEU A 140 -15.15 -1.74 -7.12
C LEU A 140 -16.56 -1.71 -7.72
N GLY A 141 -16.72 -0.86 -8.69
CA GLY A 141 -17.99 -0.67 -9.32
C GLY A 141 -18.47 -1.96 -9.97
N GLU A 142 -19.78 -2.08 -10.04
CA GLU A 142 -20.36 -3.15 -10.78
C GLU A 142 -20.29 -2.89 -12.26
#